data_e69f946a6e1acf57cc2b749ce5849673
#
_entry.id   e69f946a6e1acf57cc2b749ce5849673
#
_cell.length_a   1.000
_cell.length_b   1.000
_cell.length_c   1.000
_cell.angle_alpha   90.00
_cell.angle_beta   90.00
_cell.angle_gamma   90.00
#
_symmetry.space_group_name_H-M   'P 1'
#
loop_
_entity.id
_entity.type
_entity.pdbx_description
1 polymer ?
#
loop_
_entity_poly.entity_id
_entity_poly.type
_entity_poly.pdbx_seq_one_letter_code
_entity_poly.pdbx_strand_id
1 'polypeptide(L)'
;MFWDELNARPSADNPWFNQVAKHDFNVGYDFNHESKFTRDFSKRVLSFWLNEYKIDGFRFDLSKGFTQKNTLGNTGAWGNYDASRVAIWQDYSDHLRKVNPDVYIILEHFADVVEEIELAKRGMLLWGNMNQQFNEATMGYPSNLSGLDFKKRNFPNAALIQYMESHDEERLMFRNALYGKQSGTYNTRNLTTALQRMEMAFTVFTLSPGPKMIWQFGELGYDYSINTCENGSVNDNCRLSPKPVPWSYLNQQARKRLSDVVSSLNALRLKYAVFKELPADYDLNAYVKYMHYKNTQFDAIVMANTDVVNSTLMLQGVKTGWWHSFFTGDSVFISQSNFTTILKPGEYQLFTSVKLPNPTQGGSTLTSISERETSDFTIDIFPNPSHRFFDFTYNGPKMDKAELFLVDTTGKKITTILSNESLENGYFSRIDLGNYPIGIYFLNLFSASGQKSFLLSKIY
;
A
#
# COMPACT_ATOMS: atom_id res chain seq x y z
N MET A 1 8.30 -37.54 26.93
CA MET A 1 7.71 -37.15 25.65
C MET A 1 7.21 -35.71 25.86
N PHE A 2 7.60 -34.77 24.99
CA PHE A 2 7.30 -33.34 25.24
C PHE A 2 5.88 -32.93 24.76
N TRP A 3 4.99 -33.88 24.53
CA TRP A 3 3.62 -33.68 24.08
C TRP A 3 2.65 -34.57 24.86
N ASP A 4 1.56 -33.99 25.35
CA ASP A 4 0.45 -34.69 26.01
C ASP A 4 -0.61 -35.01 24.95
N GLU A 5 -0.56 -36.23 24.44
CA GLU A 5 -1.45 -36.68 23.35
C GLU A 5 -2.93 -36.75 23.78
N LEU A 6 -3.19 -37.06 25.04
CA LEU A 6 -4.56 -37.13 25.58
C LEU A 6 -5.27 -35.79 25.56
N ASN A 7 -4.53 -34.73 25.82
CA ASN A 7 -5.07 -33.36 25.87
C ASN A 7 -4.68 -32.53 24.66
N ALA A 8 -4.00 -33.11 23.66
CA ALA A 8 -3.53 -32.47 22.44
C ALA A 8 -2.78 -31.12 22.70
N ARG A 9 -1.86 -31.12 23.67
CA ARG A 9 -1.13 -29.92 24.10
C ARG A 9 0.30 -30.26 24.50
N PRO A 10 1.20 -29.25 24.63
CA PRO A 10 2.53 -29.43 25.20
C PRO A 10 2.45 -30.04 26.59
N SER A 11 3.33 -30.97 26.90
CA SER A 11 3.46 -31.53 28.24
C SER A 11 4.08 -30.52 29.22
N ALA A 12 3.96 -30.77 30.53
CA ALA A 12 4.47 -29.85 31.56
C ALA A 12 6.00 -29.65 31.50
N ASP A 13 6.71 -30.67 30.96
CA ASP A 13 8.15 -30.68 30.76
C ASP A 13 8.59 -30.26 29.35
N ASN A 14 7.66 -29.72 28.53
CA ASN A 14 8.01 -29.24 27.20
C ASN A 14 8.99 -28.05 27.30
N PRO A 15 10.19 -28.15 26.72
CA PRO A 15 11.22 -27.14 26.88
C PRO A 15 11.02 -25.91 25.96
N TRP A 16 10.09 -25.97 24.99
CA TRP A 16 9.91 -24.92 23.96
C TRP A 16 8.59 -24.16 24.10
N PHE A 17 7.49 -24.86 24.35
CA PHE A 17 6.14 -24.31 24.32
C PHE A 17 5.52 -24.12 25.70
N ASN A 18 4.71 -23.07 25.84
CA ASN A 18 3.85 -22.91 27.00
C ASN A 18 2.66 -23.88 26.92
N GLN A 19 2.29 -24.52 28.04
CA GLN A 19 1.06 -25.32 28.11
C GLN A 19 -0.20 -24.45 28.10
N VAL A 20 -0.10 -23.25 28.69
CA VAL A 20 -1.19 -22.28 28.82
C VAL A 20 -0.72 -20.97 28.25
N ALA A 21 -1.58 -20.37 27.42
CA ALA A 21 -1.34 -19.07 26.81
C ALA A 21 -1.00 -18.00 27.88
N LYS A 22 -0.11 -17.08 27.56
CA LYS A 22 0.25 -15.94 28.42
C LYS A 22 -0.52 -14.67 28.05
N HIS A 23 -1.16 -14.64 26.89
CA HIS A 23 -1.95 -13.52 26.38
C HIS A 23 -3.12 -14.03 25.47
N ASP A 24 -4.07 -13.16 25.14
CA ASP A 24 -5.30 -13.55 24.43
C ASP A 24 -5.09 -13.84 22.93
N PHE A 25 -3.99 -13.36 22.34
CA PHE A 25 -3.67 -13.54 20.92
C PHE A 25 -2.78 -14.75 20.66
N ASN A 26 -3.05 -15.84 21.33
CA ASN A 26 -2.31 -17.09 21.15
C ASN A 26 -2.89 -17.87 19.97
N VAL A 27 -2.03 -18.20 18.99
CA VAL A 27 -2.36 -19.02 17.83
C VAL A 27 -1.64 -20.35 17.95
N GLY A 28 -2.39 -21.40 18.31
CA GLY A 28 -1.80 -22.69 18.67
C GLY A 28 -1.16 -22.63 20.05
N TYR A 29 0.13 -22.92 20.14
CA TYR A 29 0.90 -22.86 21.39
C TYR A 29 2.10 -21.92 21.24
N ASP A 30 2.17 -20.86 22.06
CA ASP A 30 3.23 -19.90 22.01
C ASP A 30 4.56 -20.48 22.53
N PHE A 31 5.66 -20.02 21.95
CA PHE A 31 6.99 -20.33 22.44
C PHE A 31 7.27 -19.64 23.78
N ASN A 32 7.88 -20.39 24.68
CA ASN A 32 8.49 -19.81 25.88
C ASN A 32 9.85 -19.19 25.55
N HIS A 33 9.88 -17.92 25.17
CA HIS A 33 11.13 -17.22 24.84
C HIS A 33 12.04 -16.92 26.03
N GLU A 34 11.63 -17.18 27.26
CA GLU A 34 12.52 -17.21 28.43
C GLU A 34 13.27 -18.52 28.52
N SER A 35 12.79 -19.61 27.91
CA SER A 35 13.49 -20.88 27.83
C SER A 35 14.77 -20.77 26.99
N LYS A 36 15.87 -21.29 27.53
CA LYS A 36 17.14 -21.39 26.80
C LYS A 36 16.99 -22.25 25.53
N PHE A 37 16.19 -23.31 25.58
CA PHE A 37 16.00 -24.21 24.45
C PHE A 37 15.28 -23.52 23.30
N THR A 38 14.27 -22.72 23.58
CA THR A 38 13.57 -21.90 22.59
C THR A 38 14.49 -20.86 21.97
N ARG A 39 15.25 -20.14 22.79
CA ARG A 39 16.20 -19.12 22.29
C ARG A 39 17.31 -19.75 21.43
N ASP A 40 17.90 -20.86 21.85
CA ASP A 40 18.93 -21.56 21.07
C ASP A 40 18.37 -22.08 19.73
N PHE A 41 17.14 -22.61 19.71
CA PHE A 41 16.45 -23.01 18.49
C PHE A 41 16.22 -21.84 17.57
N SER A 42 15.60 -20.77 18.07
CA SER A 42 15.28 -19.57 17.29
C SER A 42 16.53 -18.92 16.72
N LYS A 43 17.59 -18.76 17.50
CA LYS A 43 18.88 -18.20 17.05
C LYS A 43 19.50 -19.04 15.93
N ARG A 44 19.42 -20.38 16.02
CA ARG A 44 19.91 -21.27 14.97
C ARG A 44 19.11 -21.11 13.69
N VAL A 45 17.77 -21.06 13.77
CA VAL A 45 16.88 -20.87 12.62
C VAL A 45 17.14 -19.53 11.95
N LEU A 46 17.19 -18.45 12.72
CA LEU A 46 17.44 -17.10 12.21
C LEU A 46 18.83 -16.98 11.54
N SER A 47 19.86 -17.57 12.16
CA SER A 47 21.20 -17.62 11.57
C SER A 47 21.22 -18.40 10.26
N PHE A 48 20.46 -19.53 10.18
CA PHE A 48 20.35 -20.34 8.97
C PHE A 48 19.78 -19.50 7.79
N TRP A 49 18.69 -18.79 8.00
CA TRP A 49 18.10 -17.97 6.96
C TRP A 49 19.04 -16.85 6.49
N LEU A 50 19.75 -16.19 7.38
CA LEU A 50 20.74 -15.16 7.03
C LEU A 50 21.91 -15.75 6.23
N ASN A 51 22.42 -16.91 6.65
CA ASN A 51 23.62 -17.49 6.05
C ASN A 51 23.35 -18.24 4.74
N GLU A 52 22.27 -19.02 4.68
CA GLU A 52 21.96 -19.87 3.51
C GLU A 52 21.18 -19.12 2.45
N TYR A 53 20.14 -18.38 2.83
CA TYR A 53 19.26 -17.69 1.91
C TYR A 53 19.64 -16.22 1.66
N LYS A 54 20.63 -15.70 2.42
CA LYS A 54 21.16 -14.33 2.24
C LYS A 54 20.08 -13.25 2.33
N ILE A 55 19.08 -13.47 3.18
CA ILE A 55 18.06 -12.45 3.43
C ILE A 55 18.67 -11.30 4.26
N ASP A 56 18.10 -10.10 4.13
CA ASP A 56 18.62 -8.89 4.77
C ASP A 56 18.05 -8.66 6.18
N GLY A 57 17.02 -9.38 6.58
CA GLY A 57 16.39 -9.23 7.88
C GLY A 57 15.09 -9.97 8.05
N PHE A 58 14.41 -9.68 9.17
CA PHE A 58 13.17 -10.35 9.58
C PHE A 58 12.12 -9.35 10.05
N ARG A 59 10.87 -9.63 9.76
CA ARG A 59 9.73 -9.07 10.48
C ARG A 59 9.19 -10.12 11.44
N PHE A 60 9.13 -9.79 12.70
CA PHE A 60 8.63 -10.66 13.77
C PHE A 60 7.18 -10.34 14.06
N ASP A 61 6.35 -11.36 13.90
CA ASP A 61 4.92 -11.32 14.18
C ASP A 61 4.65 -11.31 15.69
N LEU A 62 3.63 -10.55 16.13
CA LEU A 62 3.21 -10.49 17.53
C LEU A 62 4.39 -10.40 18.52
N SER A 63 5.42 -9.60 18.19
CA SER A 63 6.66 -9.51 18.97
C SER A 63 6.44 -9.13 20.43
N LYS A 64 5.31 -8.52 20.75
CA LYS A 64 4.85 -8.22 22.11
C LYS A 64 4.47 -9.49 22.90
N GLY A 65 4.25 -10.62 22.23
CA GLY A 65 3.99 -11.92 22.84
C GLY A 65 5.23 -12.62 23.42
N PHE A 66 6.44 -12.11 23.17
CA PHE A 66 7.69 -12.70 23.65
C PHE A 66 7.91 -12.43 25.14
N THR A 67 7.03 -12.94 25.99
CA THR A 67 7.04 -12.73 27.45
C THR A 67 6.42 -13.92 28.16
N GLN A 68 6.82 -14.16 29.41
CA GLN A 68 6.16 -15.10 30.32
C GLN A 68 5.22 -14.41 31.31
N LYS A 69 5.14 -13.08 31.28
CA LYS A 69 4.19 -12.33 32.07
C LYS A 69 2.76 -12.69 31.68
N ASN A 70 2.02 -13.26 32.62
CA ASN A 70 0.63 -13.67 32.35
C ASN A 70 -0.29 -12.44 32.31
N THR A 71 -0.87 -12.19 31.14
CA THR A 71 -1.84 -11.13 30.85
C THR A 71 -3.10 -11.68 30.21
N LEU A 72 -3.33 -13.00 30.29
CA LEU A 72 -4.52 -13.65 29.75
C LEU A 72 -5.79 -13.00 30.33
N GLY A 73 -6.75 -12.65 29.46
CA GLY A 73 -7.97 -11.93 29.82
C GLY A 73 -7.78 -10.41 30.06
N ASN A 74 -6.57 -9.86 29.84
CA ASN A 74 -6.29 -8.43 30.00
C ASN A 74 -5.36 -7.90 28.92
N THR A 75 -5.92 -7.64 27.74
CA THR A 75 -5.19 -7.11 26.57
C THR A 75 -4.50 -5.76 26.84
N GLY A 76 -5.10 -4.93 27.70
CA GLY A 76 -4.48 -3.64 28.12
C GLY A 76 -3.18 -3.86 28.88
N ALA A 77 -3.17 -4.79 29.86
CA ALA A 77 -1.98 -5.13 30.62
C ALA A 77 -0.88 -5.76 29.74
N TRP A 78 -1.25 -6.49 28.69
CA TRP A 78 -0.31 -7.05 27.72
C TRP A 78 0.46 -5.96 26.97
N GLY A 79 -0.17 -4.80 26.71
CA GLY A 79 0.46 -3.65 26.10
C GLY A 79 1.41 -2.85 27.01
N ASN A 80 1.39 -3.05 28.34
CA ASN A 80 2.23 -2.31 29.26
C ASN A 80 3.71 -2.66 29.11
N TYR A 81 4.59 -1.75 29.56
CA TYR A 81 6.04 -1.95 29.57
C TYR A 81 6.43 -3.27 30.26
N ASP A 82 7.31 -4.04 29.61
CA ASP A 82 7.83 -5.31 30.12
C ASP A 82 9.33 -5.44 29.88
N ALA A 83 10.09 -5.24 30.96
CA ALA A 83 11.57 -5.30 30.92
C ALA A 83 12.09 -6.70 30.54
N SER A 84 11.37 -7.78 30.88
CA SER A 84 11.77 -9.15 30.49
C SER A 84 11.67 -9.35 29.00
N ARG A 85 10.63 -8.83 28.38
CA ARG A 85 10.42 -8.83 26.94
C ARG A 85 11.47 -8.01 26.21
N VAL A 86 11.79 -6.83 26.72
CA VAL A 86 12.91 -6.02 26.20
C VAL A 86 14.23 -6.79 26.24
N ALA A 87 14.54 -7.47 27.35
CA ALA A 87 15.76 -8.27 27.49
C ALA A 87 15.82 -9.44 26.47
N ILE A 88 14.69 -10.09 26.17
CA ILE A 88 14.60 -11.14 25.15
C ILE A 88 14.92 -10.58 23.76
N TRP A 89 14.34 -9.43 23.40
CA TRP A 89 14.60 -8.78 22.11
C TRP A 89 16.04 -8.30 21.98
N GLN A 90 16.65 -7.83 23.07
CA GLN A 90 18.07 -7.49 23.11
C GLN A 90 18.96 -8.71 22.83
N ASP A 91 18.67 -9.84 23.46
CA ASP A 91 19.42 -11.09 23.27
C ASP A 91 19.33 -11.60 21.81
N TYR A 92 18.16 -11.52 21.19
CA TYR A 92 18.01 -11.84 19.77
C TYR A 92 18.73 -10.83 18.86
N SER A 93 18.59 -9.55 19.12
CA SER A 93 19.26 -8.51 18.37
C SER A 93 20.78 -8.64 18.42
N ASP A 94 21.33 -8.84 19.60
CA ASP A 94 22.77 -9.01 19.80
C ASP A 94 23.32 -10.24 19.06
N HIS A 95 22.55 -11.33 19.05
CA HIS A 95 22.89 -12.53 18.30
C HIS A 95 22.87 -12.28 16.78
N LEU A 96 21.80 -11.70 16.27
CA LEU A 96 21.62 -11.45 14.83
C LEU A 96 22.68 -10.49 14.29
N ARG A 97 23.02 -9.44 15.03
CA ARG A 97 24.06 -8.48 14.63
C ARG A 97 25.48 -9.06 14.68
N LYS A 98 25.72 -10.12 15.44
CA LYS A 98 26.96 -10.89 15.34
C LYS A 98 27.06 -11.69 14.05
N VAL A 99 25.90 -12.16 13.51
CA VAL A 99 25.85 -12.88 12.23
C VAL A 99 25.91 -11.92 11.05
N ASN A 100 25.13 -10.84 11.10
CA ASN A 100 25.12 -9.77 10.10
C ASN A 100 24.92 -8.42 10.83
N PRO A 101 25.93 -7.54 10.88
CA PRO A 101 25.83 -6.24 11.55
C PRO A 101 24.73 -5.33 10.99
N ASP A 102 24.39 -5.46 9.70
CA ASP A 102 23.42 -4.63 8.97
C ASP A 102 22.01 -5.24 8.91
N VAL A 103 21.77 -6.33 9.66
CA VAL A 103 20.49 -7.03 9.66
C VAL A 103 19.33 -6.13 10.08
N TYR A 104 18.24 -6.15 9.30
CA TYR A 104 16.98 -5.50 9.67
C TYR A 104 16.22 -6.37 10.66
N ILE A 105 15.88 -5.79 11.81
CA ILE A 105 15.05 -6.41 12.86
C ILE A 105 13.78 -5.55 12.97
N ILE A 106 12.68 -6.06 12.46
CA ILE A 106 11.40 -5.34 12.36
C ILE A 106 10.41 -6.02 13.29
N LEU A 107 9.82 -5.26 14.20
CA LEU A 107 8.92 -5.76 15.23
C LEU A 107 7.49 -5.26 14.98
N GLU A 108 6.55 -6.19 14.82
CA GLU A 108 5.14 -5.87 15.02
C GLU A 108 4.86 -5.86 16.53
N HIS A 109 5.05 -4.71 17.15
CA HIS A 109 5.12 -4.63 18.61
C HIS A 109 3.87 -4.06 19.25
N PHE A 110 3.52 -2.82 18.92
CA PHE A 110 2.32 -2.13 19.43
C PHE A 110 2.17 -2.19 20.95
N ALA A 111 3.29 -2.07 21.67
CA ALA A 111 3.34 -2.03 23.13
C ALA A 111 3.45 -0.58 23.65
N ASP A 112 3.77 -0.43 24.93
CA ASP A 112 4.04 0.86 25.53
C ASP A 112 5.12 1.64 24.76
N VAL A 113 4.91 2.92 24.54
CA VAL A 113 5.82 3.76 23.75
C VAL A 113 7.23 3.84 24.36
N VAL A 114 7.36 3.74 25.68
CA VAL A 114 8.68 3.75 26.37
C VAL A 114 9.46 2.50 26.00
N GLU A 115 8.78 1.35 25.93
CA GLU A 115 9.36 0.08 25.48
C GLU A 115 9.81 0.15 24.01
N GLU A 116 8.91 0.63 23.13
CA GLU A 116 9.23 0.79 21.70
C GLU A 116 10.43 1.73 21.48
N ILE A 117 10.51 2.84 22.25
CA ILE A 117 11.67 3.75 22.20
C ILE A 117 12.96 3.06 22.64
N GLU A 118 12.90 2.21 23.66
CA GLU A 118 14.08 1.47 24.13
C GLU A 118 14.57 0.49 23.05
N LEU A 119 13.69 -0.24 22.41
CA LEU A 119 13.99 -1.13 21.29
C LEU A 119 14.55 -0.36 20.09
N ALA A 120 13.96 0.79 19.74
CA ALA A 120 14.43 1.66 18.67
C ALA A 120 15.83 2.22 18.92
N LYS A 121 16.19 2.58 20.16
CA LYS A 121 17.55 3.01 20.55
C LYS A 121 18.60 1.94 20.28
N ARG A 122 18.20 0.68 20.20
CA ARG A 122 19.06 -0.46 19.88
C ARG A 122 19.06 -0.81 18.39
N GLY A 123 18.46 0.05 17.54
CA GLY A 123 18.42 -0.10 16.08
C GLY A 123 17.38 -1.10 15.58
N MET A 124 16.41 -1.49 16.39
CA MET A 124 15.24 -2.22 15.91
C MET A 124 14.22 -1.27 15.27
N LEU A 125 13.50 -1.76 14.30
CA LEU A 125 12.45 -1.03 13.59
C LEU A 125 11.08 -1.52 14.08
N LEU A 126 10.15 -0.59 14.29
CA LEU A 126 8.81 -0.87 14.81
C LEU A 126 7.76 -0.60 13.73
N TRP A 127 6.69 -1.36 13.71
CA TRP A 127 5.56 -1.09 12.83
C TRP A 127 4.81 0.17 13.26
N GLY A 128 4.53 1.03 12.29
CA GLY A 128 3.82 2.30 12.46
C GLY A 128 2.50 2.30 11.67
N ASN A 129 1.44 1.69 12.22
CA ASN A 129 0.14 1.63 11.59
C ASN A 129 -0.48 3.02 11.47
N MET A 130 -0.81 3.44 10.24
CA MET A 130 -1.46 4.71 9.89
C MET A 130 -2.74 4.48 9.08
N ASN A 131 -3.26 3.23 9.05
CA ASN A 131 -4.38 2.86 8.20
C ASN A 131 -5.64 3.70 8.48
N GLN A 132 -6.06 3.81 9.76
CA GLN A 132 -7.24 4.59 10.11
C GLN A 132 -7.12 6.04 9.64
N GLN A 133 -5.98 6.68 9.92
CA GLN A 133 -5.76 8.09 9.60
C GLN A 133 -5.76 8.34 8.09
N PHE A 134 -5.17 7.44 7.31
CA PHE A 134 -5.21 7.53 5.85
C PHE A 134 -6.57 7.16 5.26
N ASN A 135 -7.31 6.22 5.85
CA ASN A 135 -8.71 6.00 5.49
C ASN A 135 -9.54 7.27 5.66
N GLU A 136 -9.45 7.93 6.81
CA GLU A 136 -10.15 9.21 7.06
C GLU A 136 -9.72 10.27 6.04
N ALA A 137 -8.41 10.44 5.82
CA ALA A 137 -7.89 11.40 4.85
C ALA A 137 -8.40 11.14 3.43
N THR A 138 -8.35 9.89 2.95
CA THR A 138 -8.78 9.56 1.59
C THR A 138 -10.30 9.60 1.41
N MET A 139 -11.08 9.30 2.44
CA MET A 139 -12.53 9.43 2.44
C MET A 139 -13.02 10.89 2.56
N GLY A 140 -12.15 11.85 2.95
CA GLY A 140 -12.51 13.26 3.12
C GLY A 140 -12.97 13.63 4.52
N TYR A 141 -12.67 12.83 5.53
CA TYR A 141 -12.93 13.11 6.94
C TYR A 141 -11.75 13.83 7.61
N PRO A 142 -11.98 14.50 8.77
CA PRO A 142 -10.88 15.00 9.58
C PRO A 142 -9.90 13.87 9.90
N SER A 143 -8.62 14.12 9.71
CA SER A 143 -7.58 13.12 9.91
C SER A 143 -6.32 13.73 10.50
N ASN A 144 -5.66 13.01 11.38
CA ASN A 144 -4.40 13.44 11.98
C ASN A 144 -3.25 12.55 11.48
N LEU A 145 -2.46 13.05 10.53
CA LEU A 145 -1.29 12.37 10.00
C LEU A 145 0.02 12.72 10.75
N SER A 146 -0.04 13.41 11.90
CA SER A 146 1.17 13.79 12.64
C SER A 146 1.98 12.60 13.16
N GLY A 147 1.40 11.40 13.21
CA GLY A 147 2.11 10.15 13.48
C GLY A 147 3.18 9.80 12.43
N LEU A 148 3.18 10.46 11.26
CA LEU A 148 4.27 10.38 10.28
C LEU A 148 5.58 11.01 10.78
N ASP A 149 5.50 11.94 11.73
CA ASP A 149 6.69 12.46 12.40
C ASP A 149 7.06 11.59 13.60
N PHE A 150 8.15 10.86 13.48
CA PHE A 150 8.64 9.99 14.54
C PHE A 150 8.97 10.76 15.85
N LYS A 151 9.35 12.05 15.77
CA LYS A 151 9.60 12.87 16.96
C LYS A 151 8.32 13.18 17.75
N LYS A 152 7.15 13.27 17.08
CA LYS A 152 5.85 13.41 17.77
C LYS A 152 5.51 12.23 18.66
N ARG A 153 6.09 11.07 18.37
CA ARG A 153 6.02 9.85 19.19
C ARG A 153 7.23 9.69 20.11
N ASN A 154 8.07 10.71 20.23
CA ASN A 154 9.31 10.74 21.05
C ASN A 154 10.37 9.70 20.63
N PHE A 155 10.33 9.19 19.41
CA PHE A 155 11.37 8.30 18.92
C PHE A 155 12.67 9.08 18.66
N PRO A 156 13.85 8.51 19.01
CA PRO A 156 15.14 9.20 18.83
C PRO A 156 15.57 9.29 17.36
N ASN A 157 15.05 8.39 16.55
CA ASN A 157 15.37 8.26 15.12
C ASN A 157 14.13 7.78 14.33
N ALA A 158 14.24 7.70 13.02
CA ALA A 158 13.18 7.26 12.13
C ALA A 158 12.98 5.72 12.15
N ALA A 159 12.76 5.15 13.33
CA ALA A 159 12.63 3.70 13.53
C ALA A 159 11.24 3.12 13.22
N LEU A 160 10.27 3.96 12.86
CA LEU A 160 8.91 3.48 12.54
C LEU A 160 8.81 3.16 11.05
N ILE A 161 8.55 1.89 10.71
CA ILE A 161 8.11 1.50 9.37
C ILE A 161 6.62 1.81 9.28
N GLN A 162 6.31 2.95 8.68
CA GLN A 162 4.93 3.42 8.56
C GLN A 162 4.26 2.77 7.36
N TYR A 163 2.96 2.52 7.46
CA TYR A 163 2.16 1.98 6.37
C TYR A 163 0.71 2.50 6.40
N MET A 164 0.13 2.59 5.20
CA MET A 164 -1.28 2.94 5.01
C MET A 164 -2.16 1.69 4.98
N GLU A 165 -1.62 0.58 4.52
CA GLU A 165 -2.30 -0.72 4.37
C GLU A 165 -1.33 -1.85 4.71
N SER A 166 -1.87 -2.95 5.23
CA SER A 166 -1.17 -4.21 5.42
C SER A 166 -2.10 -5.40 5.15
N HIS A 167 -1.66 -6.62 5.46
CA HIS A 167 -2.52 -7.80 5.41
C HIS A 167 -3.60 -7.84 6.51
N ASP A 168 -3.50 -6.97 7.50
CA ASP A 168 -4.38 -6.97 8.69
C ASP A 168 -5.46 -5.89 8.65
N GLU A 169 -5.31 -4.83 7.83
CA GLU A 169 -6.24 -3.73 7.78
C GLU A 169 -7.07 -3.70 6.49
N GLU A 170 -8.23 -3.06 6.57
CA GLU A 170 -9.09 -2.86 5.39
C GLU A 170 -8.46 -1.88 4.40
N ARG A 171 -8.69 -2.08 3.12
CA ARG A 171 -8.13 -1.30 2.02
C ARG A 171 -8.74 0.10 1.94
N LEU A 172 -7.89 1.10 1.67
CA LEU A 172 -8.32 2.50 1.54
C LEU A 172 -9.35 2.66 0.44
N MET A 173 -9.11 2.06 -0.72
CA MET A 173 -10.03 2.15 -1.86
C MET A 173 -11.37 1.49 -1.58
N PHE A 174 -11.39 0.35 -0.88
CA PHE A 174 -12.62 -0.30 -0.46
C PHE A 174 -13.43 0.59 0.51
N ARG A 175 -12.74 1.18 1.49
CA ARG A 175 -13.37 2.11 2.44
C ARG A 175 -13.90 3.36 1.73
N ASN A 176 -13.14 3.92 0.78
CA ASN A 176 -13.58 5.07 -0.01
C ASN A 176 -14.88 4.76 -0.77
N ALA A 177 -14.96 3.60 -1.42
CA ALA A 177 -16.15 3.21 -2.19
C ALA A 177 -17.42 3.12 -1.31
N LEU A 178 -17.29 2.67 -0.06
CA LEU A 178 -18.42 2.50 0.85
C LEU A 178 -18.78 3.77 1.63
N TYR A 179 -17.78 4.46 2.16
CA TYR A 179 -17.97 5.47 3.19
C TYR A 179 -17.43 6.87 2.82
N GLY A 180 -16.94 7.03 1.57
CA GLY A 180 -16.38 8.29 1.12
C GLY A 180 -17.39 9.44 1.17
N LYS A 181 -16.93 10.65 1.51
CA LYS A 181 -17.74 11.88 1.52
C LYS A 181 -18.00 12.41 0.11
N GLN A 182 -19.06 13.20 0.00
CA GLN A 182 -19.42 13.94 -1.20
C GLN A 182 -19.72 15.40 -0.85
N SER A 183 -19.35 16.32 -1.73
CA SER A 183 -19.72 17.72 -1.69
C SER A 183 -19.98 18.22 -3.11
N GLY A 184 -21.21 18.63 -3.40
CA GLY A 184 -21.60 18.97 -4.77
C GLY A 184 -21.36 17.81 -5.74
N THR A 185 -20.63 18.05 -6.80
CA THR A 185 -20.24 17.05 -7.80
C THR A 185 -19.00 16.24 -7.41
N TYR A 186 -18.20 16.71 -6.42
CA TYR A 186 -17.01 16.00 -5.95
C TYR A 186 -17.41 14.85 -5.04
N ASN A 187 -17.16 13.62 -5.47
CA ASN A 187 -17.55 12.40 -4.74
C ASN A 187 -16.38 11.46 -4.61
N THR A 188 -15.89 11.25 -3.39
CA THR A 188 -14.74 10.38 -3.10
C THR A 188 -15.04 8.88 -3.28
N ARG A 189 -16.31 8.49 -3.49
CA ARG A 189 -16.71 7.11 -3.81
C ARG A 189 -16.46 6.78 -5.29
N ASN A 190 -16.38 7.78 -6.17
CA ASN A 190 -16.09 7.56 -7.59
C ASN A 190 -14.66 7.04 -7.75
N LEU A 191 -14.49 5.99 -8.55
CA LEU A 191 -13.19 5.33 -8.74
C LEU A 191 -12.08 6.32 -9.12
N THR A 192 -12.31 7.18 -10.10
CA THR A 192 -11.31 8.16 -10.55
C THR A 192 -10.94 9.14 -9.45
N THR A 193 -11.94 9.68 -8.73
CA THR A 193 -11.71 10.57 -7.59
C THR A 193 -10.96 9.86 -6.47
N ALA A 194 -11.34 8.62 -6.15
CA ALA A 194 -10.67 7.82 -5.13
C ALA A 194 -9.20 7.54 -5.48
N LEU A 195 -8.91 7.21 -6.76
CA LEU A 195 -7.53 7.02 -7.22
C LEU A 195 -6.71 8.31 -7.15
N GLN A 196 -7.26 9.47 -7.51
CA GLN A 196 -6.59 10.76 -7.30
C GLN A 196 -6.31 11.04 -5.82
N ARG A 197 -7.21 10.65 -4.93
CA ARG A 197 -6.99 10.76 -3.49
C ARG A 197 -5.93 9.77 -2.98
N MET A 198 -5.76 8.63 -3.64
CA MET A 198 -4.60 7.76 -3.38
C MET A 198 -3.29 8.41 -3.82
N GLU A 199 -3.25 9.10 -5.00
CA GLU A 199 -2.07 9.88 -5.41
C GLU A 199 -1.73 10.95 -4.37
N MET A 200 -2.74 11.67 -3.87
CA MET A 200 -2.61 12.64 -2.77
C MET A 200 -2.04 11.99 -1.49
N ALA A 201 -2.59 10.86 -1.08
CA ALA A 201 -2.16 10.15 0.12
C ALA A 201 -0.71 9.66 -0.01
N PHE A 202 -0.37 9.05 -1.15
CA PHE A 202 1.00 8.62 -1.43
C PHE A 202 2.00 9.78 -1.47
N THR A 203 1.59 10.96 -1.93
CA THR A 203 2.46 12.14 -1.95
C THR A 203 2.86 12.56 -0.54
N VAL A 204 1.91 12.67 0.38
CA VAL A 204 2.20 12.98 1.80
C VAL A 204 2.96 11.82 2.46
N PHE A 205 2.52 10.60 2.25
CA PHE A 205 3.09 9.40 2.85
C PHE A 205 4.55 9.17 2.42
N THR A 206 4.81 9.13 1.13
CA THR A 206 6.14 8.80 0.60
C THR A 206 7.17 9.89 0.90
N LEU A 207 6.77 11.15 0.83
CA LEU A 207 7.69 12.26 1.06
C LEU A 207 7.86 12.62 2.53
N SER A 208 7.11 12.05 3.45
CA SER A 208 7.37 12.18 4.89
C SER A 208 8.58 11.34 5.32
N PRO A 209 9.30 11.71 6.41
CA PRO A 209 10.50 11.02 6.84
C PRO A 209 10.23 9.60 7.37
N GLY A 210 11.30 8.78 7.42
CA GLY A 210 11.28 7.41 7.94
C GLY A 210 10.92 6.34 6.90
N PRO A 211 11.21 5.06 7.17
CA PRO A 211 10.94 3.95 6.26
C PRO A 211 9.43 3.76 6.06
N LYS A 212 9.07 3.23 4.89
CA LYS A 212 7.68 3.02 4.46
C LYS A 212 7.47 1.60 4.00
N MET A 213 6.29 1.04 4.29
CA MET A 213 5.81 -0.19 3.69
C MET A 213 4.62 0.14 2.78
N ILE A 214 4.69 -0.31 1.53
CA ILE A 214 3.57 -0.29 0.58
C ILE A 214 3.07 -1.72 0.48
N TRP A 215 1.80 -1.94 0.84
CA TRP A 215 1.19 -3.26 0.70
C TRP A 215 0.88 -3.54 -0.76
N GLN A 216 0.93 -4.83 -1.16
CA GLN A 216 0.76 -5.27 -2.55
C GLN A 216 -0.47 -4.66 -3.22
N PHE A 217 -0.30 -4.18 -4.45
CA PHE A 217 -1.31 -3.50 -5.26
C PHE A 217 -1.88 -2.19 -4.68
N GLY A 218 -1.42 -1.71 -3.51
CA GLY A 218 -1.79 -0.40 -2.99
C GLY A 218 -1.43 0.72 -3.97
N GLU A 219 -0.29 0.57 -4.67
CA GLU A 219 0.17 1.47 -5.74
C GLU A 219 -0.68 1.43 -7.00
N LEU A 220 -1.61 0.49 -7.09
CA LEU A 220 -2.62 0.37 -8.16
C LEU A 220 -4.03 0.66 -7.63
N GLY A 221 -4.16 1.08 -6.37
CA GLY A 221 -5.44 1.34 -5.75
C GLY A 221 -6.27 0.07 -5.55
N TYR A 222 -5.72 -0.92 -4.86
CA TYR A 222 -6.38 -2.19 -4.57
C TYR A 222 -7.68 -1.98 -3.80
N ASP A 223 -8.82 -2.41 -4.37
CA ASP A 223 -10.16 -2.12 -3.86
C ASP A 223 -10.97 -3.36 -3.42
N TYR A 224 -10.34 -4.52 -3.37
CA TYR A 224 -10.95 -5.69 -2.73
C TYR A 224 -10.86 -5.58 -1.21
N SER A 225 -11.96 -5.93 -0.53
CA SER A 225 -11.97 -6.04 0.94
C SER A 225 -10.95 -7.05 1.45
N ILE A 226 -10.43 -6.82 2.65
CA ILE A 226 -9.66 -7.82 3.39
C ILE A 226 -10.46 -9.12 3.61
N ASN A 227 -11.79 -9.06 3.58
CA ASN A 227 -12.70 -10.18 3.75
C ASN A 227 -13.17 -10.77 2.40
N THR A 228 -12.51 -10.43 1.28
CA THR A 228 -12.85 -11.01 -0.01
C THR A 228 -12.42 -12.48 -0.06
N CYS A 229 -13.36 -13.35 -0.41
CA CYS A 229 -13.14 -14.78 -0.64
C CYS A 229 -12.56 -15.04 -2.03
N GLU A 230 -12.04 -16.24 -2.28
CA GLU A 230 -11.51 -16.62 -3.59
C GLU A 230 -12.53 -16.52 -4.73
N ASN A 231 -13.82 -16.72 -4.42
CA ASN A 231 -14.92 -16.59 -5.37
C ASN A 231 -15.37 -15.13 -5.60
N GLY A 232 -14.68 -14.14 -5.00
CA GLY A 232 -14.99 -12.72 -5.12
C GLY A 232 -16.10 -12.22 -4.18
N SER A 233 -16.78 -13.07 -3.43
CA SER A 233 -17.73 -12.61 -2.40
C SER A 233 -17.00 -12.02 -1.19
N VAL A 234 -17.70 -11.25 -0.36
CA VAL A 234 -17.16 -10.67 0.87
C VAL A 234 -17.80 -11.37 2.08
N ASN A 235 -16.96 -11.99 2.92
CA ASN A 235 -17.40 -12.70 4.12
C ASN A 235 -16.27 -12.68 5.17
N ASP A 236 -16.62 -12.41 6.44
CA ASP A 236 -15.64 -12.30 7.53
C ASP A 236 -14.79 -13.57 7.73
N ASN A 237 -15.34 -14.74 7.40
CA ASN A 237 -14.61 -16.00 7.44
C ASN A 237 -13.49 -16.10 6.38
N CYS A 238 -13.49 -15.22 5.38
CA CYS A 238 -12.49 -15.19 4.30
C CYS A 238 -11.33 -14.23 4.57
N ARG A 239 -11.21 -13.69 5.79
CA ARG A 239 -10.10 -12.79 6.14
C ARG A 239 -8.73 -13.39 5.79
N LEU A 240 -8.52 -14.67 6.02
CA LEU A 240 -7.27 -15.39 5.76
C LEU A 240 -7.22 -16.09 4.39
N SER A 241 -8.29 -16.04 3.60
CA SER A 241 -8.31 -16.61 2.26
C SER A 241 -7.36 -15.85 1.31
N PRO A 242 -6.77 -16.53 0.31
CA PRO A 242 -6.04 -15.85 -0.77
C PRO A 242 -6.87 -14.75 -1.41
N LYS A 243 -6.23 -13.62 -1.70
CA LYS A 243 -6.90 -12.46 -2.29
C LYS A 243 -6.67 -12.42 -3.80
N PRO A 244 -7.61 -11.86 -4.58
CA PRO A 244 -7.41 -11.68 -6.02
C PRO A 244 -6.11 -10.94 -6.33
N VAL A 245 -5.44 -11.36 -7.41
CA VAL A 245 -4.17 -10.80 -7.90
C VAL A 245 -4.44 -10.02 -9.19
N PRO A 246 -4.83 -8.73 -9.11
CA PRO A 246 -5.38 -8.00 -10.25
C PRO A 246 -4.30 -7.30 -11.09
N TRP A 247 -3.39 -8.04 -11.73
CA TRP A 247 -2.43 -7.48 -12.67
C TRP A 247 -3.08 -6.72 -13.83
N SER A 248 -4.34 -7.04 -14.14
CA SER A 248 -5.15 -6.30 -15.12
C SER A 248 -5.39 -4.82 -14.76
N TYR A 249 -5.18 -4.43 -13.50
CA TYR A 249 -5.23 -3.02 -13.10
C TYR A 249 -4.22 -2.14 -13.84
N LEU A 250 -3.09 -2.69 -14.26
CA LEU A 250 -2.11 -1.98 -15.10
C LEU A 250 -2.67 -1.56 -16.48
N ASN A 251 -3.73 -2.21 -16.94
CA ASN A 251 -4.40 -1.86 -18.21
C ASN A 251 -5.41 -0.70 -18.04
N GLN A 252 -5.69 -0.28 -16.80
CA GLN A 252 -6.59 0.82 -16.50
C GLN A 252 -5.76 2.11 -16.32
N GLN A 253 -5.97 3.08 -17.22
CA GLN A 253 -5.15 4.31 -17.28
C GLN A 253 -5.04 5.04 -15.94
N ALA A 254 -6.14 5.19 -15.19
CA ALA A 254 -6.13 5.88 -13.90
C ALA A 254 -5.33 5.13 -12.82
N ARG A 255 -5.37 3.79 -12.82
CA ARG A 255 -4.58 2.97 -11.89
C ARG A 255 -3.12 2.94 -12.27
N LYS A 256 -2.83 2.84 -13.57
CA LYS A 256 -1.45 2.95 -14.07
C LYS A 256 -0.85 4.31 -13.71
N ARG A 257 -1.63 5.40 -13.84
CA ARG A 257 -1.21 6.74 -13.42
C ARG A 257 -0.84 6.78 -11.94
N LEU A 258 -1.66 6.19 -11.06
CA LEU A 258 -1.34 6.09 -9.63
C LEU A 258 0.02 5.40 -9.43
N SER A 259 0.26 4.27 -10.10
CA SER A 259 1.54 3.55 -10.03
C SER A 259 2.71 4.40 -10.54
N ASP A 260 2.54 5.16 -11.61
CA ASP A 260 3.56 6.08 -12.15
C ASP A 260 3.87 7.21 -11.14
N VAL A 261 2.85 7.75 -10.46
CA VAL A 261 3.02 8.74 -9.38
C VAL A 261 3.81 8.14 -8.22
N VAL A 262 3.42 6.97 -7.73
CA VAL A 262 4.11 6.28 -6.61
C VAL A 262 5.56 5.99 -6.96
N SER A 263 5.81 5.50 -8.17
CA SER A 263 7.17 5.23 -8.68
C SER A 263 8.02 6.49 -8.71
N SER A 264 7.44 7.61 -9.20
CA SER A 264 8.12 8.91 -9.28
C SER A 264 8.45 9.46 -7.88
N LEU A 265 7.54 9.34 -6.92
CA LEU A 265 7.75 9.75 -5.53
C LEU A 265 8.87 8.92 -4.86
N ASN A 266 8.89 7.60 -5.10
CA ASN A 266 9.95 6.74 -4.61
C ASN A 266 11.31 7.12 -5.21
N ALA A 267 11.36 7.39 -6.52
CA ALA A 267 12.57 7.84 -7.19
C ALA A 267 13.11 9.17 -6.61
N LEU A 268 12.22 10.14 -6.32
CA LEU A 268 12.59 11.38 -5.65
C LEU A 268 13.20 11.12 -4.28
N ARG A 269 12.52 10.31 -3.46
CA ARG A 269 12.96 9.99 -2.11
C ARG A 269 14.31 9.26 -2.09
N LEU A 270 14.58 8.38 -3.05
CA LEU A 270 15.85 7.69 -3.17
C LEU A 270 16.97 8.67 -3.60
N LYS A 271 16.65 9.57 -4.52
CA LYS A 271 17.63 10.47 -5.14
C LYS A 271 18.01 11.67 -4.28
N TYR A 272 17.04 12.26 -3.56
CA TYR A 272 17.25 13.53 -2.86
C TYR A 272 17.15 13.37 -1.35
N ALA A 273 18.23 13.77 -0.64
CA ALA A 273 18.32 13.65 0.81
C ALA A 273 17.27 14.50 1.55
N VAL A 274 16.82 15.62 0.96
CA VAL A 274 15.83 16.52 1.55
C VAL A 274 14.57 15.79 2.02
N PHE A 275 14.10 14.76 1.30
CA PHE A 275 12.93 13.99 1.69
C PHE A 275 13.20 12.88 2.72
N LYS A 276 14.44 12.74 3.19
CA LYS A 276 14.82 11.82 4.27
C LYS A 276 14.91 12.53 5.61
N GLU A 277 14.95 13.86 5.59
CA GLU A 277 15.04 14.73 6.74
C GLU A 277 13.65 15.10 7.27
N LEU A 278 13.59 15.66 8.48
CA LEU A 278 12.36 16.26 8.99
C LEU A 278 12.10 17.58 8.29
N PRO A 279 10.83 17.89 7.95
CA PRO A 279 10.49 19.21 7.45
C PRO A 279 10.78 20.30 8.49
N ALA A 280 11.17 21.47 8.03
CA ALA A 280 11.43 22.63 8.88
C ALA A 280 10.14 23.21 9.49
N ASP A 281 9.03 23.09 8.75
CA ASP A 281 7.70 23.50 9.18
C ASP A 281 6.66 22.57 8.53
N TYR A 282 5.59 22.22 9.25
CA TYR A 282 4.54 21.35 8.75
C TYR A 282 3.27 21.40 9.60
N ASP A 283 2.13 21.13 8.96
CA ASP A 283 0.90 20.72 9.63
C ASP A 283 0.33 19.47 8.95
N LEU A 284 0.22 18.40 9.70
CA LEU A 284 -0.33 17.13 9.27
C LEU A 284 -1.66 16.80 9.97
N ASN A 285 -2.23 17.76 10.71
CA ASN A 285 -3.50 17.60 11.42
C ASN A 285 -4.67 18.35 10.74
N ALA A 286 -4.45 19.56 10.21
CA ALA A 286 -5.46 20.30 9.47
C ALA A 286 -5.92 19.55 8.20
N TYR A 287 -7.05 19.94 7.59
CA TYR A 287 -7.51 19.37 6.31
C TYR A 287 -6.48 19.57 5.19
N VAL A 288 -5.83 20.73 5.14
CA VAL A 288 -4.68 20.90 4.25
C VAL A 288 -3.43 20.45 4.98
N LYS A 289 -2.92 19.31 4.57
CA LYS A 289 -1.62 18.79 5.04
C LYS A 289 -0.52 19.51 4.29
N TYR A 290 0.54 19.93 5.00
CA TYR A 290 1.73 20.41 4.34
C TYR A 290 3.01 20.02 5.07
N MET A 291 4.11 19.95 4.34
CA MET A 291 5.48 19.79 4.83
C MET A 291 6.38 20.74 4.04
N HIS A 292 7.04 21.66 4.71
CA HIS A 292 8.00 22.59 4.13
C HIS A 292 9.43 22.19 4.53
N TYR A 293 10.17 21.69 3.57
CA TYR A 293 11.58 21.30 3.71
C TYR A 293 12.47 22.47 3.33
N LYS A 294 13.45 22.78 4.19
CA LYS A 294 14.52 23.75 3.93
C LYS A 294 15.84 23.00 3.92
N ASN A 295 16.50 22.95 2.78
CA ASN A 295 17.73 22.17 2.62
C ASN A 295 18.73 22.95 1.74
N THR A 296 20.02 22.66 1.89
CA THR A 296 21.08 23.32 1.11
C THR A 296 21.02 23.02 -0.38
N GLN A 297 20.45 21.88 -0.80
CA GLN A 297 20.28 21.54 -2.21
C GLN A 297 19.12 22.33 -2.83
N PHE A 298 17.97 22.33 -2.21
CA PHE A 298 16.77 23.08 -2.58
C PHE A 298 15.71 22.99 -1.48
N ASP A 299 14.83 23.98 -1.46
CA ASP A 299 13.64 23.93 -0.60
C ASP A 299 12.50 23.20 -1.33
N ALA A 300 11.69 22.46 -0.58
CA ALA A 300 10.52 21.76 -1.12
C ALA A 300 9.27 21.97 -0.26
N ILE A 301 8.11 22.12 -0.90
CA ILE A 301 6.81 22.21 -0.25
C ILE A 301 5.91 21.10 -0.79
N VAL A 302 5.57 20.18 0.08
CA VAL A 302 4.52 19.16 -0.15
C VAL A 302 3.24 19.70 0.43
N MET A 303 2.14 19.70 -0.33
CA MET A 303 0.83 20.12 0.16
C MET A 303 -0.28 19.25 -0.42
N ALA A 304 -1.35 19.03 0.36
CA ALA A 304 -2.46 18.17 0.00
C ALA A 304 -3.74 18.60 0.72
N ASN A 305 -4.81 18.81 -0.04
CA ASN A 305 -6.13 19.10 0.53
C ASN A 305 -6.92 17.79 0.71
N THR A 306 -7.04 17.32 1.94
CA THR A 306 -7.79 16.12 2.27
C THR A 306 -9.30 16.35 2.46
N ASP A 307 -9.78 17.61 2.41
CA ASP A 307 -11.20 17.92 2.44
C ASP A 307 -11.90 17.64 1.09
N VAL A 308 -13.21 17.75 1.07
CA VAL A 308 -14.08 17.64 -0.11
C VAL A 308 -14.55 19.01 -0.63
N VAL A 309 -13.97 20.10 -0.08
CA VAL A 309 -14.19 21.48 -0.50
C VAL A 309 -12.84 22.19 -0.70
N ASN A 310 -12.88 23.34 -1.38
CA ASN A 310 -11.69 24.19 -1.51
C ASN A 310 -11.19 24.64 -0.12
N SER A 311 -9.89 24.61 0.07
CA SER A 311 -9.26 25.01 1.33
C SER A 311 -8.06 25.90 1.07
N THR A 312 -7.90 26.93 1.92
CA THR A 312 -6.79 27.87 1.82
C THR A 312 -5.62 27.39 2.67
N LEU A 313 -4.42 27.42 2.11
CA LEU A 313 -3.16 27.24 2.82
C LEU A 313 -2.39 28.55 2.86
N MET A 314 -1.92 28.92 4.04
CA MET A 314 -1.02 30.06 4.26
C MET A 314 0.29 29.55 4.86
N LEU A 315 1.39 29.77 4.16
CA LEU A 315 2.74 29.42 4.62
C LEU A 315 3.54 30.68 4.90
N GLN A 316 4.37 30.64 5.94
CA GLN A 316 5.30 31.72 6.29
C GLN A 316 6.74 31.27 6.07
N GLY A 317 7.64 32.25 5.85
CA GLY A 317 9.06 31.98 5.70
C GLY A 317 9.41 31.16 4.47
N VAL A 318 8.58 31.22 3.41
CA VAL A 318 8.87 30.62 2.11
C VAL A 318 9.92 31.46 1.40
N LYS A 319 10.91 30.83 0.79
CA LYS A 319 11.95 31.51 0.00
C LYS A 319 11.32 32.25 -1.19
N THR A 320 11.67 33.50 -1.38
CA THR A 320 11.23 34.26 -2.57
C THR A 320 11.96 33.79 -3.82
N GLY A 321 11.28 33.87 -4.96
CA GLY A 321 11.83 33.42 -6.24
C GLY A 321 10.91 32.45 -6.96
N TRP A 322 11.47 31.76 -7.96
CA TRP A 322 10.74 30.77 -8.74
C TRP A 322 10.62 29.45 -7.99
N TRP A 323 9.39 28.90 -8.00
CA TRP A 323 9.08 27.56 -7.54
C TRP A 323 8.46 26.74 -8.66
N HIS A 324 8.82 25.48 -8.76
CA HIS A 324 8.46 24.60 -9.86
C HIS A 324 7.61 23.43 -9.35
N SER A 325 6.44 23.28 -9.94
CA SER A 325 5.59 22.09 -9.68
C SER A 325 6.23 20.84 -10.27
N PHE A 326 6.47 19.83 -9.45
CA PHE A 326 7.03 18.57 -9.89
C PHE A 326 6.08 17.80 -10.81
N PHE A 327 4.77 17.83 -10.52
CA PHE A 327 3.79 17.04 -11.26
C PHE A 327 3.36 17.66 -12.57
N THR A 328 3.19 18.99 -12.62
CA THR A 328 2.70 19.68 -13.83
C THR A 328 3.80 20.33 -14.66
N GLY A 329 4.97 20.56 -14.07
CA GLY A 329 6.05 21.29 -14.70
C GLY A 329 5.85 22.81 -14.73
N ASP A 330 4.71 23.31 -14.21
CA ASP A 330 4.41 24.73 -14.09
C ASP A 330 5.34 25.40 -13.09
N SER A 331 5.42 26.74 -13.17
CA SER A 331 6.24 27.51 -12.25
C SER A 331 5.45 28.70 -11.71
N VAL A 332 5.66 28.99 -10.43
CA VAL A 332 5.07 30.16 -9.76
C VAL A 332 6.19 31.02 -9.18
N PHE A 333 6.07 32.34 -9.31
CA PHE A 333 7.01 33.28 -8.69
C PHE A 333 6.44 33.75 -7.35
N ILE A 334 7.13 33.43 -6.28
CA ILE A 334 6.79 33.86 -4.92
C ILE A 334 7.56 35.16 -4.62
N SER A 335 6.86 36.29 -4.58
CA SER A 335 7.45 37.63 -4.38
C SER A 335 7.63 37.99 -2.92
N GLN A 336 6.92 37.33 -1.99
CA GLN A 336 6.96 37.62 -0.56
C GLN A 336 7.10 36.30 0.21
N SER A 337 7.71 36.38 1.41
CA SER A 337 7.92 35.21 2.26
C SER A 337 6.62 34.55 2.78
N ASN A 338 5.50 35.27 2.70
CA ASN A 338 4.17 34.73 2.99
C ASN A 338 3.52 34.28 1.70
N PHE A 339 3.31 32.97 1.58
CA PHE A 339 2.70 32.34 0.40
C PHE A 339 1.29 31.85 0.76
N THR A 340 0.31 32.29 -0.01
CA THR A 340 -1.09 31.86 0.15
C THR A 340 -1.56 31.22 -1.13
N THR A 341 -2.19 30.05 -1.02
CA THR A 341 -2.77 29.32 -2.15
C THR A 341 -4.09 28.68 -1.76
N ILE A 342 -4.95 28.43 -2.74
CA ILE A 342 -6.20 27.70 -2.57
C ILE A 342 -6.02 26.35 -3.28
N LEU A 343 -6.27 25.27 -2.56
CA LEU A 343 -6.22 23.91 -3.06
C LEU A 343 -7.65 23.40 -3.25
N LYS A 344 -7.94 22.85 -4.42
CA LYS A 344 -9.22 22.19 -4.71
C LYS A 344 -9.36 20.89 -3.90
N PRO A 345 -10.55 20.30 -3.79
CA PRO A 345 -10.76 19.03 -3.12
C PRO A 345 -9.84 17.93 -3.70
N GLY A 346 -9.08 17.27 -2.84
CA GLY A 346 -8.15 16.19 -3.25
C GLY A 346 -6.92 16.68 -4.04
N GLU A 347 -6.73 17.98 -4.22
CA GLU A 347 -5.54 18.53 -4.87
C GLU A 347 -4.30 18.28 -4.01
N TYR A 348 -3.22 17.91 -4.67
CA TYR A 348 -1.90 17.72 -4.06
C TYR A 348 -0.83 18.33 -4.95
N GLN A 349 0.23 18.85 -4.36
CA GLN A 349 1.33 19.50 -5.05
C GLN A 349 2.66 19.19 -4.36
N LEU A 350 3.70 19.12 -5.16
CA LEU A 350 5.09 19.21 -4.72
C LEU A 350 5.74 20.36 -5.48
N PHE A 351 6.03 21.45 -4.79
CA PHE A 351 6.82 22.55 -5.30
C PHE A 351 8.26 22.47 -4.82
N THR A 352 9.20 22.77 -5.70
CA THR A 352 10.64 22.82 -5.38
C THR A 352 11.24 24.13 -5.86
N SER A 353 12.20 24.69 -5.10
CA SER A 353 12.87 25.96 -5.42
C SER A 353 13.90 25.84 -6.55
N VAL A 354 14.11 24.65 -7.08
CA VAL A 354 14.85 24.35 -8.30
C VAL A 354 14.00 23.44 -9.20
N LYS A 355 14.14 23.56 -10.50
CA LYS A 355 13.41 22.70 -11.44
C LYS A 355 13.98 21.30 -11.40
N LEU A 356 13.20 20.34 -10.92
CA LEU A 356 13.51 18.93 -10.99
C LEU A 356 13.07 18.35 -12.34
N PRO A 357 13.70 17.25 -12.82
CA PRO A 357 13.19 16.52 -13.97
C PRO A 357 11.76 16.08 -13.73
N ASN A 358 10.86 16.37 -14.67
CA ASN A 358 9.48 15.88 -14.58
C ASN A 358 9.47 14.36 -14.50
N PRO A 359 8.53 13.78 -13.77
CA PRO A 359 8.39 12.33 -13.70
C PRO A 359 8.04 11.79 -15.08
N THR A 360 9.04 11.26 -15.80
CA THR A 360 8.84 10.53 -17.03
C THR A 360 9.03 9.05 -16.72
N GLN A 361 7.95 8.30 -16.70
CA GLN A 361 8.02 6.86 -16.87
C GLN A 361 7.21 6.48 -18.10
N GLY A 362 7.86 5.82 -19.06
CA GLY A 362 7.20 5.29 -20.24
C GLY A 362 6.62 6.31 -21.23
N GLY A 363 7.19 7.51 -21.31
CA GLY A 363 6.80 8.50 -22.34
C GLY A 363 5.52 9.30 -22.09
N SER A 364 4.93 9.21 -20.90
CA SER A 364 3.77 10.04 -20.51
C SER A 364 4.19 11.10 -19.50
N THR A 365 4.10 12.36 -19.85
CA THR A 365 4.13 13.48 -18.89
C THR A 365 2.93 13.35 -17.98
N LEU A 366 3.11 13.46 -16.65
CA LEU A 366 1.99 13.59 -15.71
C LEU A 366 1.36 14.98 -15.89
N THR A 367 0.66 15.19 -16.99
CA THR A 367 -0.19 16.35 -17.18
C THR A 367 -1.50 16.12 -16.46
N SER A 368 -2.06 17.17 -15.84
CA SER A 368 -3.43 17.13 -15.30
C SER A 368 -4.34 16.41 -16.30
N ILE A 369 -5.06 15.41 -15.82
CA ILE A 369 -6.12 14.81 -16.62
C ILE A 369 -7.18 15.90 -16.77
N SER A 370 -7.18 16.63 -17.92
CA SER A 370 -8.45 17.03 -18.46
C SER A 370 -9.20 15.72 -18.70
N GLU A 371 -10.40 15.59 -18.14
CA GLU A 371 -11.31 14.51 -18.46
C GLU A 371 -11.34 14.33 -19.99
N ARG A 372 -10.49 13.43 -20.50
CA ARG A 372 -10.81 12.75 -21.73
C ARG A 372 -11.69 11.61 -21.28
N GLU A 373 -12.95 11.83 -21.61
CA GLU A 373 -14.05 10.91 -21.44
C GLU A 373 -13.57 9.47 -21.61
N THR A 374 -13.95 8.66 -20.66
CA THR A 374 -14.01 7.22 -20.78
C THR A 374 -14.45 6.89 -22.18
N SER A 375 -13.73 6.02 -22.88
CA SER A 375 -14.17 5.48 -24.15
C SER A 375 -15.68 5.22 -24.09
N ASP A 376 -16.46 5.88 -24.96
CA ASP A 376 -17.93 5.83 -25.03
C ASP A 376 -18.47 4.41 -25.29
N PHE A 377 -17.74 3.36 -24.95
CA PHE A 377 -18.16 2.00 -25.22
C PHE A 377 -17.98 1.08 -23.99
N THR A 378 -18.89 0.14 -23.85
CA THR A 378 -18.81 -0.98 -22.92
C THR A 378 -18.59 -2.30 -23.66
N ILE A 379 -17.88 -3.21 -23.00
CA ILE A 379 -17.69 -4.58 -23.47
C ILE A 379 -18.14 -5.50 -22.35
N ASP A 380 -19.09 -6.36 -22.68
CA ASP A 380 -19.57 -7.40 -21.78
C ASP A 380 -19.11 -8.77 -22.27
N ILE A 381 -18.62 -9.59 -21.36
CA ILE A 381 -18.22 -10.98 -21.64
C ILE A 381 -18.87 -11.87 -20.60
N PHE A 382 -19.85 -12.64 -21.04
CA PHE A 382 -20.65 -13.49 -20.15
C PHE A 382 -21.02 -14.84 -20.82
N PRO A 383 -21.03 -15.96 -20.08
CA PRO A 383 -20.51 -16.13 -18.73
C PRO A 383 -18.98 -16.12 -18.68
N ASN A 384 -18.40 -15.59 -17.61
CA ASN A 384 -16.98 -15.66 -17.33
C ASN A 384 -16.77 -15.74 -15.79
N PRO A 385 -16.36 -16.89 -15.22
CA PRO A 385 -15.88 -18.12 -15.90
C PRO A 385 -16.92 -18.90 -16.68
N SER A 386 -16.45 -19.74 -17.64
CA SER A 386 -17.29 -20.61 -18.45
C SER A 386 -16.62 -21.97 -18.74
N HIS A 387 -17.45 -22.99 -18.98
CA HIS A 387 -16.98 -24.32 -19.40
C HIS A 387 -16.53 -24.35 -20.87
N ARG A 388 -17.16 -23.55 -21.73
CA ARG A 388 -16.93 -23.60 -23.18
C ARG A 388 -17.12 -22.29 -23.90
N PHE A 389 -18.29 -21.65 -23.76
CA PHE A 389 -18.67 -20.50 -24.53
C PHE A 389 -18.55 -19.20 -23.72
N PHE A 390 -18.04 -18.17 -24.38
CA PHE A 390 -17.97 -16.80 -23.86
C PHE A 390 -18.63 -15.89 -24.89
N ASP A 391 -19.72 -15.25 -24.52
CA ASP A 391 -20.43 -14.29 -25.37
C ASP A 391 -19.83 -12.91 -25.16
N PHE A 392 -19.28 -12.34 -26.23
CA PHE A 392 -18.70 -11.02 -26.27
C PHE A 392 -19.71 -10.05 -26.89
N THR A 393 -20.01 -8.96 -26.21
CA THR A 393 -20.86 -7.89 -26.69
C THR A 393 -20.15 -6.56 -26.62
N TYR A 394 -20.19 -5.81 -27.74
CA TYR A 394 -19.67 -4.45 -27.82
C TYR A 394 -20.82 -3.47 -27.91
N ASN A 395 -20.86 -2.45 -27.04
CA ASN A 395 -21.81 -1.35 -27.07
C ASN A 395 -21.04 -0.03 -27.05
N GLY A 396 -21.13 0.72 -28.17
CA GLY A 396 -20.42 1.98 -28.31
C GLY A 396 -20.43 2.53 -29.72
N PRO A 397 -19.74 3.65 -29.96
CA PRO A 397 -19.61 4.23 -31.29
C PRO A 397 -18.87 3.29 -32.25
N LYS A 398 -19.09 3.45 -33.53
CA LYS A 398 -18.44 2.65 -34.58
C LYS A 398 -16.93 2.72 -34.45
N MET A 399 -16.29 1.55 -34.41
CA MET A 399 -14.84 1.37 -34.34
C MET A 399 -14.35 0.69 -35.61
N ASP A 400 -13.68 1.42 -36.48
CA ASP A 400 -13.16 0.88 -37.74
C ASP A 400 -11.81 0.16 -37.54
N LYS A 401 -11.58 -0.85 -38.41
CA LYS A 401 -10.35 -1.65 -38.46
C LYS A 401 -10.00 -2.31 -37.10
N ALA A 402 -11.03 -2.83 -36.43
CA ALA A 402 -10.83 -3.57 -35.20
C ALA A 402 -10.29 -4.98 -35.48
N GLU A 403 -9.39 -5.43 -34.60
CA GLU A 403 -8.95 -6.82 -34.51
C GLU A 403 -9.30 -7.38 -33.14
N LEU A 404 -9.95 -8.55 -33.11
CA LEU A 404 -10.26 -9.29 -31.90
C LEU A 404 -9.65 -10.69 -31.98
N PHE A 405 -8.76 -11.02 -31.07
CA PHE A 405 -8.10 -12.32 -31.07
C PHE A 405 -7.80 -12.82 -29.66
N LEU A 406 -7.68 -14.13 -29.55
CA LEU A 406 -7.39 -14.85 -28.31
C LEU A 406 -5.90 -15.21 -28.22
N VAL A 407 -5.32 -15.06 -27.03
CA VAL A 407 -3.97 -15.52 -26.71
C VAL A 407 -4.00 -16.38 -25.43
N ASP A 408 -3.03 -17.27 -25.29
CA ASP A 408 -2.78 -18.01 -24.04
C ASP A 408 -1.96 -17.18 -23.04
N THR A 409 -1.68 -17.78 -21.89
CA THR A 409 -0.87 -17.15 -20.82
C THR A 409 0.58 -16.87 -21.20
N THR A 410 1.07 -17.43 -22.29
CA THR A 410 2.42 -17.16 -22.83
C THR A 410 2.43 -16.02 -23.85
N GLY A 411 1.25 -15.48 -24.19
CA GLY A 411 1.07 -14.46 -25.23
C GLY A 411 0.98 -15.04 -26.65
N LYS A 412 0.97 -16.37 -26.81
CA LYS A 412 0.82 -17.02 -28.11
C LYS A 412 -0.62 -16.85 -28.62
N LYS A 413 -0.77 -16.30 -29.83
CA LYS A 413 -2.07 -16.15 -30.50
C LYS A 413 -2.66 -17.53 -30.81
N ILE A 414 -3.87 -17.74 -30.31
CA ILE A 414 -4.62 -19.01 -30.44
C ILE A 414 -5.56 -18.95 -31.63
N THR A 415 -6.37 -17.91 -31.70
CA THR A 415 -7.34 -17.72 -32.78
C THR A 415 -7.68 -16.24 -32.97
N THR A 416 -8.09 -15.88 -34.16
CA THR A 416 -8.62 -14.55 -34.49
C THR A 416 -10.14 -14.67 -34.61
N ILE A 417 -10.87 -13.77 -33.93
CA ILE A 417 -12.33 -13.70 -33.93
C ILE A 417 -12.78 -12.66 -34.94
N LEU A 418 -12.09 -11.54 -35.01
CA LEU A 418 -12.35 -10.43 -35.92
C LEU A 418 -11.02 -9.92 -36.47
N SER A 419 -10.92 -9.62 -37.75
CA SER A 419 -9.71 -9.11 -38.38
C SER A 419 -9.98 -7.97 -39.35
N ASN A 420 -9.54 -6.77 -38.97
CA ASN A 420 -9.65 -5.56 -39.78
C ASN A 420 -11.09 -5.21 -40.22
N GLU A 421 -12.05 -5.46 -39.35
CA GLU A 421 -13.47 -5.19 -39.58
C GLU A 421 -13.94 -4.04 -38.69
N SER A 422 -15.19 -3.56 -38.94
CA SER A 422 -15.81 -2.54 -38.09
C SER A 422 -16.64 -3.18 -36.99
N LEU A 423 -16.41 -2.72 -35.73
CA LEU A 423 -17.32 -2.98 -34.61
C LEU A 423 -18.37 -1.88 -34.55
N GLU A 424 -19.63 -2.28 -34.50
CA GLU A 424 -20.76 -1.36 -34.36
C GLU A 424 -21.49 -1.63 -33.02
N ASN A 425 -22.31 -0.69 -32.60
CA ASN A 425 -23.12 -0.83 -31.40
C ASN A 425 -23.98 -2.09 -31.45
N GLY A 426 -23.92 -2.92 -30.41
CA GLY A 426 -24.60 -4.20 -30.33
C GLY A 426 -23.88 -5.34 -31.07
N TYR A 427 -22.62 -5.16 -31.50
CA TYR A 427 -21.85 -6.27 -32.07
C TYR A 427 -21.74 -7.41 -31.07
N PHE A 428 -22.06 -8.62 -31.53
CA PHE A 428 -22.03 -9.85 -30.73
C PHE A 428 -21.15 -10.90 -31.39
N SER A 429 -20.36 -11.60 -30.60
CA SER A 429 -19.60 -12.77 -31.05
C SER A 429 -19.54 -13.83 -29.95
N ARG A 430 -19.77 -15.07 -30.31
CA ARG A 430 -19.61 -16.21 -29.40
C ARG A 430 -18.24 -16.86 -29.60
N ILE A 431 -17.45 -16.85 -28.55
CA ILE A 431 -16.10 -17.43 -28.50
C ILE A 431 -16.21 -18.85 -27.97
N ASP A 432 -15.86 -19.86 -28.79
CA ASP A 432 -15.89 -21.25 -28.40
C ASP A 432 -14.49 -21.73 -28.01
N LEU A 433 -14.31 -22.04 -26.75
CA LEU A 433 -13.07 -22.62 -26.22
C LEU A 433 -13.15 -24.15 -26.02
N GLY A 434 -14.17 -24.83 -26.60
CA GLY A 434 -14.39 -26.26 -26.41
C GLY A 434 -13.15 -27.12 -26.66
N ASN A 435 -12.38 -26.82 -27.70
CA ASN A 435 -11.19 -27.56 -28.10
C ASN A 435 -9.89 -27.13 -27.42
N TYR A 436 -9.95 -26.18 -26.48
CA TYR A 436 -8.77 -25.68 -25.80
C TYR A 436 -8.72 -26.20 -24.35
N PRO A 437 -7.55 -26.34 -23.72
CA PRO A 437 -7.42 -26.79 -22.34
C PRO A 437 -8.17 -25.87 -21.36
N ILE A 438 -8.48 -26.41 -20.19
CA ILE A 438 -8.93 -25.62 -19.03
C ILE A 438 -7.79 -24.67 -18.65
N GLY A 439 -8.12 -23.42 -18.36
CA GLY A 439 -7.12 -22.42 -18.02
C GLY A 439 -7.55 -20.99 -18.32
N ILE A 440 -6.58 -20.11 -18.22
CA ILE A 440 -6.76 -18.65 -18.45
C ILE A 440 -6.33 -18.32 -19.88
N TYR A 441 -7.14 -17.47 -20.53
CA TYR A 441 -6.91 -16.92 -21.85
C TYR A 441 -7.12 -15.41 -21.81
N PHE A 442 -6.54 -14.68 -22.77
CA PHE A 442 -6.74 -13.24 -22.91
C PHE A 442 -7.36 -12.94 -24.28
N LEU A 443 -8.50 -12.29 -24.26
CA LEU A 443 -9.14 -11.75 -25.45
C LEU A 443 -8.65 -10.32 -25.66
N ASN A 444 -7.94 -10.08 -26.75
CA ASN A 444 -7.38 -8.78 -27.08
C ASN A 444 -8.17 -8.10 -28.18
N LEU A 445 -8.62 -6.88 -27.93
CA LEU A 445 -9.21 -5.97 -28.91
C LEU A 445 -8.20 -4.88 -29.24
N PHE A 446 -7.86 -4.76 -30.54
CA PHE A 446 -7.04 -3.69 -31.10
C PHE A 446 -7.87 -2.81 -32.02
N SER A 447 -7.60 -1.51 -31.99
CA SER A 447 -8.20 -0.53 -32.90
C SER A 447 -7.32 0.70 -33.02
N ALA A 448 -7.67 1.62 -33.88
CA ALA A 448 -7.02 2.93 -34.00
C ALA A 448 -7.08 3.76 -32.69
N SER A 449 -8.07 3.51 -31.82
CA SER A 449 -8.26 4.17 -30.53
C SER A 449 -7.49 3.53 -29.38
N GLY A 450 -6.80 2.40 -29.62
CA GLY A 450 -5.98 1.72 -28.62
C GLY A 450 -6.21 0.21 -28.53
N GLN A 451 -5.66 -0.37 -27.48
CA GLN A 451 -5.74 -1.81 -27.19
C GLN A 451 -6.47 -2.03 -25.84
N LYS A 452 -7.36 -3.04 -25.80
CA LYS A 452 -7.94 -3.57 -24.56
C LYS A 452 -7.78 -5.08 -24.50
N SER A 453 -7.56 -5.61 -23.30
CA SER A 453 -7.39 -7.04 -23.04
C SER A 453 -8.36 -7.49 -21.96
N PHE A 454 -9.02 -8.63 -22.18
CA PHE A 454 -10.03 -9.20 -21.28
C PHE A 454 -9.63 -10.62 -20.91
N LEU A 455 -9.66 -10.92 -19.62
CA LEU A 455 -9.37 -12.26 -19.11
C LEU A 455 -10.59 -13.16 -19.32
N LEU A 456 -10.38 -14.33 -19.91
CA LEU A 456 -11.34 -15.43 -19.98
C LEU A 456 -10.87 -16.60 -19.12
N SER A 457 -11.73 -17.10 -18.26
CA SER A 457 -11.44 -18.23 -17.40
C SER A 457 -12.24 -19.44 -17.84
N LYS A 458 -11.59 -20.40 -18.53
CA LYS A 458 -12.23 -21.68 -18.86
C LYS A 458 -12.08 -22.63 -17.68
N ILE A 459 -13.21 -23.09 -17.19
CA ILE A 459 -13.31 -24.05 -16.08
C ILE A 459 -13.84 -25.40 -16.59
N TYR A 460 -13.97 -26.39 -15.68
CA TYR A 460 -14.46 -27.73 -16.00
C TYR A 460 -15.79 -27.75 -16.70
#